data_bd089c7e1677f9c50b442c73c7d18559
#
_entry.id   bd089c7e1677f9c50b442c73c7d18559
#
_cell.length_a   1.000
_cell.length_b   1.000
_cell.length_c   1.000
_cell.angle_alpha   90.00
_cell.angle_beta   90.00
_cell.angle_gamma   90.00
#
_symmetry.space_group_name_H-M   'P 1'
#
loop_
_entity.id
_entity.type
_entity.pdbx_description
1 polymer ?
#
loop_
_entity_poly.entity_id
_entity_poly.type
_entity_poly.pdbx_seq_one_letter_code
_entity_poly.pdbx_strand_id
1 'polypeptide(L)'
;MASTTHSIRQQNKQLVLKTLFQNGALFASDLVKKTGISMVTTNSLLKELLAEEEITKGPLEQKELGRPAVTYQLNQDRGHSLLLSFIDHDGSLALWSMLIDRKGKVLAKHDQPFPDVAPHRFHECVTNELALFPSVEXXXXWNRSPSFYQEKSVEEP
;
A
#
# COMPACT_ATOMS: atom_id res chain seq x y z
N MET A 1 -20.65 19.59 -12.02
CA MET A 1 -20.09 20.10 -10.73
C MET A 1 -19.90 19.00 -9.65
N ALA A 2 -20.64 17.91 -9.67
CA ALA A 2 -20.47 16.78 -8.71
C ALA A 2 -19.09 16.08 -8.78
N SER A 3 -18.47 16.10 -9.93
CA SER A 3 -17.17 15.46 -10.20
C SER A 3 -16.02 16.03 -9.36
N THR A 4 -16.00 17.35 -9.12
CA THR A 4 -14.90 18.03 -8.40
C THR A 4 -14.92 17.73 -6.90
N THR A 5 -16.10 17.71 -6.28
CA THR A 5 -16.24 17.43 -4.83
C THR A 5 -15.86 15.98 -4.51
N HIS A 6 -16.26 15.03 -5.37
CA HIS A 6 -15.89 13.63 -5.25
C HIS A 6 -14.37 13.44 -5.37
N SER A 7 -13.74 14.15 -6.32
CA SER A 7 -12.29 14.13 -6.52
C SER A 7 -11.53 14.66 -5.29
N ILE A 8 -11.98 15.80 -4.73
CA ILE A 8 -11.36 16.40 -3.51
C ILE A 8 -11.50 15.44 -2.32
N ARG A 9 -12.68 14.83 -2.15
CA ARG A 9 -12.90 13.87 -1.06
C ARG A 9 -11.95 12.67 -1.19
N GLN A 10 -11.79 12.14 -2.40
CA GLN A 10 -10.89 11.02 -2.67
C GLN A 10 -9.43 11.42 -2.39
N GLN A 11 -9.01 12.61 -2.81
CA GLN A 11 -7.68 13.14 -2.51
C GLN A 11 -7.44 13.25 -1.00
N ASN A 12 -8.43 13.74 -0.26
CA ASN A 12 -8.36 13.86 1.20
C ASN A 12 -8.26 12.47 1.87
N LYS A 13 -9.00 11.46 1.39
CA LYS A 13 -8.87 10.07 1.85
C LYS A 13 -7.43 9.56 1.67
N GLN A 14 -6.89 9.73 0.46
CA GLN A 14 -5.53 9.30 0.13
C GLN A 14 -4.51 10.01 1.03
N LEU A 15 -4.71 11.30 1.29
CA LEU A 15 -3.81 12.07 2.16
C LEU A 15 -3.83 11.53 3.60
N VAL A 16 -5.02 11.19 4.13
CA VAL A 16 -5.15 10.59 5.47
C VAL A 16 -4.43 9.23 5.51
N LEU A 17 -4.69 8.35 4.53
CA LEU A 17 -4.06 7.03 4.47
C LEU A 17 -2.54 7.14 4.36
N LYS A 18 -2.04 8.02 3.49
CA LYS A 18 -0.60 8.29 3.33
C LYS A 18 0.02 8.78 4.65
N THR A 19 -0.68 9.68 5.35
CA THR A 19 -0.20 10.21 6.63
C THR A 19 -0.10 9.12 7.69
N LEU A 20 -1.11 8.23 7.76
CA LEU A 20 -1.08 7.07 8.66
C LEU A 20 0.02 6.07 8.27
N PHE A 21 0.24 5.86 6.98
CA PHE A 21 1.32 5.00 6.49
C PHE A 21 2.69 5.50 6.96
N GLN A 22 2.92 6.81 6.83
CA GLN A 22 4.21 7.43 7.15
C GLN A 22 4.49 7.57 8.65
N ASN A 23 3.44 7.68 9.47
CA ASN A 23 3.60 8.04 10.89
C ASN A 23 3.10 6.96 11.86
N GLY A 24 2.47 5.91 11.37
CA GLY A 24 1.85 4.89 12.22
C GLY A 24 0.53 5.36 12.81
N ALA A 25 0.25 4.94 14.04
CA ALA A 25 -1.01 5.28 14.73
C ALA A 25 -1.02 6.77 15.14
N LEU A 26 -2.12 7.46 14.83
CA LEU A 26 -2.30 8.90 15.11
C LEU A 26 -3.68 9.19 15.67
N PHE A 27 -3.78 10.21 16.51
CA PHE A 27 -5.06 10.78 16.91
C PHE A 27 -5.68 11.61 15.76
N ALA A 28 -6.99 11.78 15.78
CA ALA A 28 -7.68 12.65 14.81
C ALA A 28 -7.12 14.07 14.82
N SER A 29 -6.78 14.61 16.00
CA SER A 29 -6.18 15.96 16.12
C SER A 29 -4.80 16.05 15.44
N ASP A 30 -4.02 14.96 15.45
CA ASP A 30 -2.71 14.95 14.82
C ASP A 30 -2.84 14.82 13.30
N LEU A 31 -3.85 14.09 12.84
CA LEU A 31 -4.18 14.05 11.40
C LEU A 31 -4.57 15.44 10.91
N VAL A 32 -5.40 16.18 11.65
CA VAL A 32 -5.75 17.57 11.32
C VAL A 32 -4.49 18.43 11.18
N LYS A 33 -3.59 18.36 12.16
CA LYS A 33 -2.34 19.15 12.16
C LYS A 33 -1.44 18.81 10.97
N LYS A 34 -1.33 17.51 10.63
CA LYS A 34 -0.42 17.05 9.58
C LYS A 34 -0.99 17.23 8.17
N THR A 35 -2.32 17.10 8.02
CA THR A 35 -2.96 17.14 6.69
C THR A 35 -3.51 18.52 6.34
N GLY A 36 -3.81 19.36 7.33
CA GLY A 36 -4.51 20.64 7.15
C GLY A 36 -6.01 20.47 6.88
N ILE A 37 -6.54 19.24 6.91
CA ILE A 37 -7.97 18.99 6.72
C ILE A 37 -8.71 19.37 8.01
N SER A 38 -9.89 20.00 7.87
CA SER A 38 -10.69 20.40 9.04
C SER A 38 -11.07 19.18 9.91
N MET A 39 -11.25 19.40 11.22
CA MET A 39 -11.65 18.36 12.17
C MET A 39 -12.95 17.67 11.75
N VAL A 40 -13.92 18.44 11.25
CA VAL A 40 -15.22 17.91 10.81
C VAL A 40 -15.02 16.96 9.63
N THR A 41 -14.24 17.38 8.63
CA THR A 41 -13.93 16.55 7.45
C THR A 41 -13.11 15.33 7.86
N THR A 42 -12.09 15.51 8.71
CA THR A 42 -11.25 14.39 9.19
C THR A 42 -12.11 13.33 9.88
N ASN A 43 -12.99 13.73 10.79
CA ASN A 43 -13.88 12.79 11.49
C ASN A 43 -14.82 12.06 10.52
N SER A 44 -15.34 12.75 9.51
CA SER A 44 -16.17 12.14 8.47
C SER A 44 -15.39 11.10 7.67
N LEU A 45 -14.16 11.43 7.28
CA LEU A 45 -13.26 10.52 6.53
C LEU A 45 -12.87 9.31 7.38
N LEU A 46 -12.56 9.52 8.67
CA LEU A 46 -12.21 8.41 9.57
C LEU A 46 -13.37 7.43 9.75
N LYS A 47 -14.61 7.91 9.84
CA LYS A 47 -15.80 7.04 9.91
C LYS A 47 -15.94 6.20 8.62
N GLU A 48 -15.74 6.83 7.48
CA GLU A 48 -15.82 6.19 6.17
C GLU A 48 -14.72 5.13 6.02
N LEU A 49 -13.47 5.50 6.33
CA LEU A 49 -12.31 4.59 6.25
C LEU A 49 -12.44 3.40 7.21
N LEU A 50 -13.05 3.60 8.39
CA LEU A 50 -13.36 2.50 9.32
C LEU A 50 -14.42 1.57 8.73
N ALA A 51 -15.47 2.14 8.12
CA ALA A 51 -16.54 1.34 7.49
C ALA A 51 -16.02 0.56 6.27
N GLU A 52 -15.03 1.10 5.57
CA GLU A 52 -14.35 0.44 4.46
C GLU A 52 -13.23 -0.51 4.93
N GLU A 53 -13.01 -0.62 6.23
CA GLU A 53 -11.96 -1.44 6.85
C GLU A 53 -10.53 -1.06 6.41
N GLU A 54 -10.36 0.15 5.88
CA GLU A 54 -9.04 0.66 5.47
C GLU A 54 -8.15 0.99 6.68
N ILE A 55 -8.79 1.36 7.79
CA ILE A 55 -8.11 1.70 9.06
C ILE A 55 -8.77 0.96 10.22
N THR A 56 -8.05 0.86 11.32
CA THR A 56 -8.57 0.32 12.59
C THR A 56 -8.37 1.34 13.71
N LYS A 57 -9.16 1.20 14.76
CA LYS A 57 -8.97 1.95 16.01
C LYS A 57 -7.92 1.26 16.86
N GLY A 58 -6.99 2.02 17.34
CA GLY A 58 -6.05 1.58 18.35
C GLY A 58 -6.62 1.72 19.77
N PRO A 59 -5.79 1.46 20.76
CA PRO A 59 -6.22 1.58 22.15
C PRO A 59 -6.58 3.05 22.51
N LEU A 60 -7.33 3.19 23.58
CA LEU A 60 -7.56 4.49 24.20
C LEU A 60 -6.26 4.92 24.88
N GLU A 61 -5.71 6.02 24.44
CA GLU A 61 -4.48 6.58 25.00
C GLU A 61 -4.74 7.96 25.57
N GLN A 62 -4.11 8.26 26.69
CA GLN A 62 -4.21 9.57 27.34
C GLN A 62 -3.13 10.48 26.75
N LYS A 63 -3.54 11.56 26.10
CA LYS A 63 -2.63 12.67 25.83
C LYS A 63 -2.25 13.35 27.14
N GLU A 64 -1.08 13.98 27.18
CA GLU A 64 -0.51 14.62 28.38
C GLU A 64 -1.51 15.46 29.18
N LEU A 65 -2.49 16.06 28.52
CA LEU A 65 -3.58 16.80 29.11
C LEU A 65 -4.87 16.56 28.34
N GLY A 66 -5.86 15.97 28.97
CA GLY A 66 -7.17 15.81 28.36
C GLY A 66 -7.81 14.43 28.55
N ARG A 67 -9.00 14.29 27.99
CA ARG A 67 -9.77 13.06 28.00
C ARG A 67 -9.06 12.00 27.12
N PRO A 68 -9.00 10.73 27.53
CA PRO A 68 -8.48 9.66 26.68
C PRO A 68 -9.13 9.68 25.31
N ALA A 69 -8.32 9.48 24.28
CA ALA A 69 -8.75 9.52 22.89
C ALA A 69 -8.26 8.28 22.15
N VAL A 70 -8.97 7.93 21.09
CA VAL A 70 -8.66 6.77 20.26
C VAL A 70 -7.64 7.18 19.19
N THR A 71 -6.63 6.35 18.99
CA THR A 71 -5.76 6.46 17.83
C THR A 71 -6.35 5.70 16.65
N TYR A 72 -5.89 6.05 15.46
CA TYR A 72 -6.27 5.41 14.19
C TYR A 72 -5.00 4.94 13.49
N GLN A 73 -5.04 3.77 12.90
CA GLN A 73 -3.91 3.20 12.16
C GLN A 73 -4.42 2.44 10.94
N LEU A 74 -3.54 2.20 9.98
CA LEU A 74 -3.90 1.38 8.81
C LEU A 74 -4.28 -0.03 9.27
N ASN A 75 -5.30 -0.57 8.65
CA ASN A 75 -5.66 -1.98 8.85
C ASN A 75 -4.59 -2.84 8.15
N GLN A 76 -3.81 -3.56 8.94
CA GLN A 76 -2.71 -4.38 8.44
C GLN A 76 -3.18 -5.66 7.76
N ASP A 77 -4.35 -6.12 8.14
CA ASP A 77 -4.91 -7.37 7.62
C ASP A 77 -5.63 -7.16 6.28
N ARG A 78 -5.80 -5.91 5.87
CA ARG A 78 -6.47 -5.57 4.62
C ARG A 78 -5.48 -5.16 3.55
N GLY A 79 -5.44 -5.98 2.52
CA GLY A 79 -4.64 -5.73 1.34
C GLY A 79 -3.18 -6.15 1.50
N HIS A 80 -2.74 -6.87 0.53
CA HIS A 80 -1.36 -7.31 0.38
C HIS A 80 -0.85 -6.80 -0.97
N SER A 81 0.45 -6.61 -1.06
CA SER A 81 1.11 -6.26 -2.32
C SER A 81 1.97 -7.42 -2.77
N LEU A 82 1.82 -7.83 -4.00
CA LEU A 82 2.69 -8.81 -4.63
C LEU A 82 3.72 -8.05 -5.48
N LEU A 83 4.98 -8.18 -5.09
CA LEU A 83 6.12 -7.64 -5.84
C LEU A 83 6.65 -8.74 -6.74
N LEU A 84 6.84 -8.43 -8.01
CA LEU A 84 7.41 -9.34 -9.00
C LEU A 84 8.65 -8.70 -9.59
N SER A 85 9.72 -9.48 -9.69
CA SER A 85 10.98 -9.03 -10.27
C SER A 85 11.63 -10.16 -11.03
N PHE A 86 12.27 -9.81 -12.15
CA PHE A 86 13.14 -10.76 -12.86
C PHE A 86 14.54 -10.62 -12.31
N ILE A 87 15.13 -11.74 -11.96
CA ILE A 87 16.50 -11.81 -11.46
C ILE A 87 17.30 -12.75 -12.37
N ASP A 88 18.56 -12.42 -12.58
CA ASP A 88 19.49 -13.28 -13.32
C ASP A 88 20.34 -14.03 -12.30
N HIS A 89 20.30 -15.35 -12.35
CA HIS A 89 21.15 -16.25 -11.59
C HIS A 89 22.08 -16.99 -12.57
N ASP A 90 23.28 -16.47 -12.74
CA ASP A 90 24.33 -17.08 -13.56
C ASP A 90 23.87 -17.38 -15.01
N GLY A 91 23.20 -16.40 -15.62
CA GLY A 91 22.69 -16.51 -16.98
C GLY A 91 21.37 -17.25 -17.11
N SER A 92 20.75 -17.60 -15.98
CA SER A 92 19.41 -18.20 -15.96
C SER A 92 18.42 -17.20 -15.36
N LEU A 93 17.44 -16.81 -16.15
CA LEU A 93 16.42 -15.87 -15.71
C LEU A 93 15.41 -16.56 -14.79
N ALA A 94 15.09 -15.93 -13.69
CA ALA A 94 14.05 -16.39 -12.77
C ALA A 94 13.06 -15.27 -12.47
N LEU A 95 11.81 -15.63 -12.28
CA LEU A 95 10.79 -14.73 -11.75
C LEU A 95 10.78 -14.87 -10.23
N TRP A 96 11.11 -13.79 -9.56
CA TRP A 96 11.10 -13.70 -8.10
C TRP A 96 9.84 -12.96 -7.66
N SER A 97 9.15 -13.49 -6.67
CA SER A 97 7.95 -12.89 -6.13
C SER A 97 8.03 -12.73 -4.61
N MET A 98 7.43 -11.68 -4.11
CA MET A 98 7.39 -11.39 -2.67
C MET A 98 6.05 -10.80 -2.31
N LEU A 99 5.34 -11.47 -1.39
CA LEU A 99 4.09 -10.97 -0.81
C LEU A 99 4.42 -10.15 0.43
N ILE A 100 3.92 -8.92 0.47
CA ILE A 100 4.12 -8.04 1.62
C ILE A 100 2.79 -7.51 2.15
N ASP A 101 2.73 -7.26 3.46
CA ASP A 101 1.61 -6.57 4.07
C ASP A 101 1.73 -5.05 3.88
N ARG A 102 0.74 -4.30 4.40
CA ARG A 102 0.71 -2.84 4.29
C ARG A 102 1.86 -2.12 5.03
N LYS A 103 2.56 -2.80 5.92
CA LYS A 103 3.74 -2.26 6.62
C LYS A 103 5.05 -2.62 5.95
N GLY A 104 4.99 -3.40 4.87
CA GLY A 104 6.19 -3.88 4.19
C GLY A 104 6.80 -5.13 4.81
N LYS A 105 6.10 -5.76 5.78
CA LYS A 105 6.54 -7.04 6.32
C LYS A 105 6.36 -8.12 5.27
N VAL A 106 7.40 -8.88 5.03
CA VAL A 106 7.39 -9.99 4.08
C VAL A 106 6.59 -11.14 4.68
N LEU A 107 5.55 -11.55 3.98
CA LEU A 107 4.68 -12.67 4.37
C LEU A 107 5.08 -13.96 3.68
N ALA A 108 5.51 -13.86 2.41
CA ALA A 108 5.94 -15.02 1.62
C ALA A 108 6.91 -14.58 0.54
N LYS A 109 7.77 -15.51 0.12
CA LYS A 109 8.66 -15.35 -1.03
C LYS A 109 8.58 -16.62 -1.88
N HIS A 110 8.70 -16.45 -3.17
CA HIS A 110 8.76 -17.56 -4.11
C HIS A 110 9.63 -17.17 -5.29
N ASP A 111 10.33 -18.12 -5.84
CA ASP A 111 11.10 -17.94 -7.08
C ASP A 111 10.88 -19.15 -7.98
N GLN A 112 10.77 -18.87 -9.27
CA GLN A 112 10.60 -19.91 -10.26
C GLN A 112 11.42 -19.59 -11.50
N PRO A 113 11.97 -20.62 -12.17
CA PRO A 113 12.71 -20.40 -13.43
C PRO A 113 11.82 -19.73 -14.49
N PHE A 114 12.41 -18.79 -15.21
CA PHE A 114 11.73 -18.10 -16.30
C PHE A 114 12.55 -18.29 -17.59
N PRO A 115 12.41 -19.44 -18.25
CA PRO A 115 13.30 -19.80 -19.35
C PRO A 115 13.01 -19.06 -20.66
N ASP A 116 11.89 -18.35 -20.77
CA ASP A 116 11.47 -17.74 -22.02
C ASP A 116 10.79 -16.39 -21.75
N VAL A 117 11.29 -15.32 -22.36
CA VAL A 117 10.77 -13.95 -22.23
C VAL A 117 9.62 -13.64 -23.19
N ALA A 118 9.04 -14.63 -23.86
CA ALA A 118 7.90 -14.41 -24.74
C ALA A 118 6.70 -13.82 -23.95
N PRO A 119 5.99 -12.83 -24.51
CA PRO A 119 4.92 -12.14 -23.77
C PRO A 119 3.83 -13.04 -23.21
N HIS A 120 3.48 -14.11 -23.90
CA HIS A 120 2.46 -15.06 -23.41
C HIS A 120 2.94 -15.82 -22.16
N ARG A 121 4.22 -16.17 -22.11
CA ARG A 121 4.84 -16.83 -20.96
C ARG A 121 4.87 -15.92 -19.74
N PHE A 122 5.14 -14.64 -19.95
CA PHE A 122 5.07 -13.64 -18.88
C PHE A 122 3.68 -13.61 -18.25
N HIS A 123 2.65 -13.51 -19.10
CA HIS A 123 1.26 -13.47 -18.62
C HIS A 123 0.89 -14.75 -17.82
N GLU A 124 1.29 -15.89 -18.34
CA GLU A 124 1.07 -17.19 -17.69
C GLU A 124 1.77 -17.25 -16.32
N CYS A 125 3.04 -16.85 -16.27
CA CYS A 125 3.80 -16.84 -15.00
C CYS A 125 3.18 -15.91 -13.97
N VAL A 126 2.80 -14.70 -14.37
CA VAL A 126 2.15 -13.73 -13.45
C VAL A 126 0.81 -14.28 -12.95
N THR A 127 0.03 -14.90 -13.83
CA THR A 127 -1.26 -15.49 -13.46
C THR A 127 -1.07 -16.63 -12.46
N ASN A 128 -0.07 -17.48 -12.67
CA ASN A 128 0.26 -18.58 -11.77
C ASN A 128 0.72 -18.04 -10.40
N GLU A 129 1.58 -17.01 -10.39
CA GLU A 129 2.01 -16.37 -9.13
C GLU A 129 0.84 -15.76 -8.37
N LEU A 130 -0.07 -15.08 -9.06
CA LEU A 130 -1.27 -14.52 -8.42
C LEU A 130 -2.15 -15.64 -7.81
N ALA A 131 -2.23 -16.78 -8.46
CA ALA A 131 -3.01 -17.93 -7.96
C ALA A 131 -2.42 -18.51 -6.65
N LEU A 132 -1.11 -18.35 -6.43
CA LEU A 132 -0.48 -18.77 -5.18
C LEU A 132 -0.86 -17.86 -3.99
N PHE A 133 -1.31 -16.63 -4.27
CA PHE A 133 -1.58 -15.62 -3.25
C PHE A 133 -3.02 -15.07 -3.38
N PRO A 134 -4.03 -15.87 -3.04
CA PRO A 134 -5.45 -15.49 -3.26
C PRO A 134 -5.90 -14.28 -2.46
N SER A 135 -5.12 -13.84 -1.46
CA SER A 135 -5.37 -12.61 -0.71
C SER A 135 -5.03 -11.33 -1.49
N VAL A 136 -4.41 -11.46 -2.67
CA VAL A 136 -4.03 -10.32 -3.53
C VAL A 136 -5.15 -10.10 -4.55
N GLU A 137 -5.93 -9.04 -4.37
CA GLU A 137 -6.90 -8.65 -5.37
C GLU A 137 -6.20 -7.98 -6.55
N UNK A 138 -6.17 -8.41 -7.52
CA UNK A 138 -5.59 -8.01 -8.63
C UNK A 138 -5.91 -6.70 -9.03
N UNK A 139 -5.48 -6.12 -8.74
CA UNK A 139 -5.55 -5.12 -9.10
C UNK A 139 -4.75 -4.86 -10.00
N UNK A 140 -4.46 -5.22 -10.59
CA UNK A 140 -3.86 -5.10 -11.43
C UNK A 140 -3.70 -3.94 -11.88
N UNK A 141 -3.42 -3.33 -11.48
CA UNK A 141 -3.23 -2.49 -11.83
C UNK A 141 -2.31 -2.45 -12.52
N TRP A 142 -2.24 -2.75 -13.58
CA TRP A 142 -1.25 -2.67 -14.61
C TRP A 142 -1.00 -1.21 -14.96
N ASN A 143 -0.20 -0.57 -14.19
CA ASN A 143 0.24 0.77 -14.55
C ASN A 143 1.32 0.63 -15.65
N ARG A 144 0.90 0.79 -16.89
CA ARG A 144 1.80 0.82 -18.05
C ARG A 144 2.56 2.15 -18.10
N SER A 145 3.37 2.40 -17.08
CA SER A 145 4.34 3.50 -17.17
C SER A 145 5.73 2.93 -17.39
N PRO A 146 6.30 3.09 -18.57
CA PRO A 146 7.66 2.61 -18.84
C PRO A 146 8.77 3.39 -18.15
N SER A 147 8.44 4.26 -17.19
CA SER A 147 9.38 5.28 -16.70
C SER A 147 10.10 4.98 -15.38
N PHE A 148 10.12 3.73 -14.91
CA PHE A 148 10.79 3.40 -13.64
C PHE A 148 12.08 2.59 -13.79
N TYR A 149 12.87 2.90 -14.81
CA TYR A 149 14.29 2.49 -14.81
C TYR A 149 15.15 3.75 -14.87
N GLN A 150 15.30 4.41 -13.74
CA GLN A 150 16.49 5.24 -13.54
C GLN A 150 17.51 4.37 -12.82
N GLU A 151 18.48 3.90 -13.57
CA GLU A 151 19.69 3.32 -13.00
C GLU A 151 20.32 4.36 -12.06
N LYS A 152 20.24 4.12 -10.76
CA LYS A 152 21.18 4.75 -9.86
C LYS A 152 22.50 4.01 -10.03
N SER A 153 23.42 4.60 -10.75
CA SER A 153 24.80 4.19 -10.72
C SER A 153 25.28 4.26 -9.27
N VAL A 154 25.53 3.12 -8.67
CA VAL A 154 26.24 3.04 -7.40
C VAL A 154 27.71 3.34 -7.74
N GLU A 155 28.18 4.53 -7.40
CA GLU A 155 29.61 4.78 -7.37
C GLU A 155 30.19 4.00 -6.18
N GLU A 156 30.94 2.97 -6.47
CA GLU A 156 31.73 2.28 -5.46
C GLU A 156 32.89 3.20 -5.02
N PRO A 157 33.26 3.18 -3.73
CA PRO A 157 34.37 3.98 -3.21
C PRO A 157 35.77 3.50 -3.69
#